data_e857a29ce9f6414a67252162cea0ae16
#
_entry.id   e857a29ce9f6414a67252162cea0ae16
#
_cell.length_a   1.000
_cell.length_b   1.000
_cell.length_c   1.000
_cell.angle_alpha   90.00
_cell.angle_beta   90.00
_cell.angle_gamma   90.00
#
_symmetry.space_group_name_H-M   'P 1'
#
loop_
_entity.id
_entity.type
_entity.pdbx_description
1 polymer ?
#
loop_
_entity_poly.entity_id
_entity_poly.type
_entity_poly.pdbx_seq_one_letter_code
_entity_poly.pdbx_strand_id
1 'polypeptide(L)'
;MNQSESFIDFLDRYGHQHPPEMVYQASEDFGVWQAQFYDALLGLRGVLPDRVDLDVETVDVIEEADHTRHVLRIRVSDISTLVAYLLVPGNLAEGEKRPAIVASHGHVAQGIDAICGVAGVDDGAGGRRGYG
;
A
#
# COMPACT_ATOMS: atom_id res chain seq x y z
N MET A 1 14.11 -43.68 9.26
CA MET A 1 14.33 -42.26 9.51
C MET A 1 13.23 -41.51 8.77
N ASN A 2 12.26 -40.95 9.50
CA ASN A 2 11.28 -40.05 8.89
C ASN A 2 12.04 -38.79 8.47
N GLN A 3 12.25 -38.60 7.17
CA GLN A 3 12.68 -37.29 6.66
C GLN A 3 11.53 -36.33 7.01
N SER A 4 11.82 -35.30 7.79
CA SER A 4 10.85 -34.25 8.02
C SER A 4 10.54 -33.63 6.67
N GLU A 5 9.28 -33.67 6.28
CA GLU A 5 8.79 -33.00 5.09
C GLU A 5 9.18 -31.52 5.12
N SER A 6 9.79 -31.04 4.05
CA SER A 6 10.12 -29.62 3.96
C SER A 6 8.84 -28.80 3.80
N PHE A 7 8.88 -27.52 4.22
CA PHE A 7 7.74 -26.61 4.01
C PHE A 7 7.38 -26.45 2.51
N ILE A 8 8.38 -26.60 1.63
CA ILE A 8 8.16 -26.54 0.18
C ILE A 8 7.39 -27.78 -0.29
N ASP A 9 7.74 -28.98 0.18
CA ASP A 9 7.00 -30.22 -0.16
C ASP A 9 5.55 -30.15 0.34
N PHE A 10 5.32 -29.55 1.52
CA PHE A 10 3.99 -29.29 2.02
C PHE A 10 3.21 -28.34 1.09
N LEU A 11 3.79 -27.21 0.70
CA LEU A 11 3.14 -26.23 -0.19
C LEU A 11 2.79 -26.84 -1.56
N ASP A 12 3.70 -27.64 -2.12
CA ASP A 12 3.49 -28.31 -3.40
C ASP A 12 2.29 -29.28 -3.32
N ARG A 13 2.26 -30.15 -2.31
CA ARG A 13 1.13 -31.06 -2.10
C ARG A 13 -0.16 -30.32 -1.81
N TYR A 14 -0.10 -29.28 -0.98
CA TYR A 14 -1.26 -28.45 -0.68
C TYR A 14 -1.85 -27.83 -1.93
N GLY A 15 -1.00 -27.25 -2.80
CA GLY A 15 -1.41 -26.67 -4.07
C GLY A 15 -2.06 -27.67 -5.02
N HIS A 16 -1.55 -28.92 -5.05
CA HIS A 16 -2.16 -29.99 -5.84
C HIS A 16 -3.52 -30.46 -5.30
N GLN A 17 -3.68 -30.46 -3.97
CA GLN A 17 -4.94 -30.86 -3.33
C GLN A 17 -6.01 -29.74 -3.35
N HIS A 18 -5.56 -28.49 -3.47
CA HIS A 18 -6.40 -27.30 -3.48
C HIS A 18 -6.10 -26.45 -4.71
N PRO A 19 -6.40 -26.91 -5.93
CA PRO A 19 -6.17 -26.14 -7.13
C PRO A 19 -6.97 -24.82 -7.11
N PRO A 20 -6.47 -23.76 -7.74
CA PRO A 20 -7.22 -22.51 -7.84
C PRO A 20 -8.57 -22.73 -8.54
N GLU A 21 -9.65 -22.26 -7.91
CA GLU A 21 -11.02 -22.50 -8.40
C GLU A 21 -11.41 -21.55 -9.54
N MET A 22 -10.77 -20.38 -9.63
CA MET A 22 -11.16 -19.32 -10.57
C MET A 22 -10.03 -18.98 -11.57
N VAL A 23 -9.37 -20.00 -12.10
CA VAL A 23 -8.37 -19.81 -13.16
C VAL A 23 -9.09 -19.49 -14.47
N TYR A 24 -8.73 -18.37 -15.11
CA TYR A 24 -9.25 -18.02 -16.43
C TYR A 24 -8.92 -19.10 -17.46
N GLN A 25 -9.93 -19.54 -18.19
CA GLN A 25 -9.78 -20.45 -19.31
C GLN A 25 -9.96 -19.69 -20.63
N ALA A 26 -9.09 -19.93 -21.61
CA ALA A 26 -9.15 -19.23 -22.90
C ALA A 26 -10.44 -19.48 -23.69
N SER A 27 -11.23 -20.50 -23.30
CA SER A 27 -12.54 -20.82 -23.87
C SER A 27 -13.69 -20.01 -23.25
N GLU A 28 -13.45 -19.26 -22.16
CA GLU A 28 -14.46 -18.49 -21.47
C GLU A 28 -14.49 -17.05 -21.99
N ASP A 29 -15.65 -16.39 -21.89
CA ASP A 29 -15.73 -14.96 -22.11
C ASP A 29 -15.00 -14.23 -20.97
N PHE A 30 -13.98 -13.46 -21.34
CA PHE A 30 -13.13 -12.75 -20.36
C PHE A 30 -13.95 -11.79 -19.48
N GLY A 31 -14.92 -11.09 -20.04
CA GLY A 31 -15.73 -10.12 -19.27
C GLY A 31 -16.59 -10.81 -18.22
N VAL A 32 -17.16 -11.97 -18.56
CA VAL A 32 -17.95 -12.77 -17.61
C VAL A 32 -17.07 -13.31 -16.50
N TRP A 33 -15.93 -13.93 -16.85
CA TRP A 33 -14.98 -14.43 -15.86
C TRP A 33 -14.47 -13.32 -14.94
N GLN A 34 -14.08 -12.15 -15.51
CA GLN A 34 -13.58 -11.03 -14.74
C GLN A 34 -14.60 -10.53 -13.72
N ALA A 35 -15.88 -10.43 -14.09
CA ALA A 35 -16.93 -10.02 -13.19
C ALA A 35 -17.10 -11.01 -12.02
N GLN A 36 -17.15 -12.31 -12.32
CA GLN A 36 -17.25 -13.36 -11.29
C GLN A 36 -16.04 -13.38 -10.36
N PHE A 37 -14.84 -13.26 -10.91
CA PHE A 37 -13.60 -13.18 -10.13
C PHE A 37 -13.58 -11.96 -9.20
N TYR A 38 -14.02 -10.82 -9.73
CA TYR A 38 -14.12 -9.59 -8.95
C TYR A 38 -15.11 -9.72 -7.78
N ASP A 39 -16.27 -10.30 -8.02
CA ASP A 39 -17.28 -10.53 -6.98
C ASP A 39 -16.76 -11.49 -5.90
N ALA A 40 -16.04 -12.54 -6.29
CA ALA A 40 -15.40 -13.46 -5.34
C ALA A 40 -14.33 -12.75 -4.48
N LEU A 41 -13.49 -11.89 -5.09
CA LEU A 41 -12.51 -11.06 -4.36
C LEU A 41 -13.19 -10.11 -3.38
N LEU A 42 -14.30 -9.48 -3.78
CA LEU A 42 -15.08 -8.62 -2.88
C LEU A 42 -15.62 -9.40 -1.68
N GLY A 43 -16.08 -10.63 -1.90
CA GLY A 43 -16.52 -11.53 -0.83
C GLY A 43 -15.39 -11.87 0.16
N LEU A 44 -14.19 -12.17 -0.33
CA LEU A 44 -13.01 -12.46 0.50
C LEU A 44 -12.52 -11.24 1.28
N ARG A 45 -12.65 -10.05 0.71
CA ARG A 45 -12.25 -8.80 1.37
C ARG A 45 -13.08 -8.51 2.63
N GLY A 46 -14.31 -9.02 2.71
CA GLY A 46 -15.26 -8.70 3.76
C GLY A 46 -15.91 -7.33 3.63
N VAL A 47 -16.57 -6.89 4.68
CA VAL A 47 -17.27 -5.61 4.73
C VAL A 47 -16.27 -4.48 4.92
N LEU A 48 -16.30 -3.48 4.06
CA LEU A 48 -15.55 -2.24 4.28
C LEU A 48 -16.25 -1.37 5.33
N PRO A 49 -15.50 -0.65 6.16
CA PRO A 49 -16.06 0.37 7.03
C PRO A 49 -16.83 1.43 6.21
N ASP A 50 -17.84 2.00 6.83
CA ASP A 50 -18.54 3.14 6.25
C ASP A 50 -17.59 4.31 6.02
N ARG A 51 -17.92 5.11 5.00
CA ARG A 51 -17.16 6.34 4.74
C ARG A 51 -17.46 7.34 5.85
N VAL A 52 -16.39 7.98 6.33
CA VAL A 52 -16.46 9.05 7.32
C VAL A 52 -15.84 10.32 6.75
N ASP A 53 -16.12 11.46 7.37
CA ASP A 53 -15.37 12.67 7.09
C ASP A 53 -13.93 12.47 7.52
N LEU A 54 -12.98 12.85 6.68
CA LEU A 54 -11.57 12.56 6.87
C LEU A 54 -10.95 13.25 8.08
N ASP A 55 -11.57 14.33 8.56
CA ASP A 55 -11.16 15.07 9.77
C ASP A 55 -9.62 15.19 9.87
N VAL A 56 -9.06 15.88 8.87
CA VAL A 56 -7.61 15.97 8.69
C VAL A 56 -7.04 16.96 9.69
N GLU A 57 -6.11 16.49 10.52
CA GLU A 57 -5.36 17.30 11.47
C GLU A 57 -3.89 17.38 11.03
N THR A 58 -3.34 18.59 10.96
CA THR A 58 -1.89 18.80 10.83
C THR A 58 -1.25 18.71 12.21
N VAL A 59 -0.48 17.65 12.43
CA VAL A 59 0.17 17.35 13.71
C VAL A 59 1.51 18.06 13.84
N ASP A 60 2.23 18.21 12.71
CA ASP A 60 3.54 18.86 12.65
C ASP A 60 3.80 19.43 11.26
N VAL A 61 4.67 20.43 11.18
CA VAL A 61 5.12 21.07 9.91
C VAL A 61 6.63 21.23 9.95
N ILE A 62 7.31 20.62 9.00
CA ILE A 62 8.77 20.57 8.93
C ILE A 62 9.23 21.22 7.62
N GLU A 63 10.03 22.26 7.73
CA GLU A 63 10.64 22.91 6.57
C GLU A 63 11.89 22.15 6.15
N GLU A 64 11.90 21.67 4.92
CA GLU A 64 13.03 21.03 4.27
C GLU A 64 13.66 21.97 3.21
N ALA A 65 14.76 21.57 2.62
CA ALA A 65 15.50 22.45 1.69
C ALA A 65 14.72 22.81 0.41
N ASP A 66 13.84 21.93 -0.06
CA ASP A 66 13.12 22.03 -1.33
C ASP A 66 11.59 21.90 -1.19
N HIS A 67 11.09 21.52 -0.02
CA HIS A 67 9.67 21.36 0.25
C HIS A 67 9.33 21.56 1.73
N THR A 68 8.04 21.74 2.01
CA THR A 68 7.49 21.70 3.37
C THR A 68 6.79 20.36 3.56
N ARG A 69 7.13 19.63 4.62
CA ARG A 69 6.49 18.37 4.99
C ARG A 69 5.47 18.60 6.11
N HIS A 70 4.19 18.40 5.80
CA HIS A 70 3.13 18.40 6.78
C HIS A 70 2.88 16.98 7.26
N VAL A 71 2.97 16.75 8.56
CA VAL A 71 2.59 15.48 9.19
C VAL A 71 1.09 15.54 9.48
N LEU A 72 0.33 14.68 8.82
CA LEU A 72 -1.13 14.67 8.91
C LEU A 72 -1.61 13.45 9.69
N ARG A 73 -2.63 13.63 10.51
CA ARG A 73 -3.46 12.56 11.05
C ARG A 73 -4.82 12.61 10.38
N ILE A 74 -5.22 11.52 9.76
CA ILE A 74 -6.41 11.43 8.93
C ILE A 74 -7.33 10.34 9.47
N ARG A 75 -8.57 10.68 9.81
CA ARG A 75 -9.57 9.69 10.17
C ARG A 75 -10.05 8.96 8.91
N VAL A 76 -9.95 7.64 8.90
CA VAL A 76 -10.32 6.81 7.73
C VAL A 76 -11.51 5.90 7.99
N SER A 77 -11.88 5.73 9.28
CA SER A 77 -13.11 5.07 9.70
C SER A 77 -13.52 5.59 11.08
N ASP A 78 -14.60 5.08 11.63
CA ASP A 78 -15.04 5.37 13.00
C ASP A 78 -14.07 4.89 14.08
N ILE A 79 -13.26 3.88 13.76
CA ILE A 79 -12.32 3.22 14.69
C ILE A 79 -10.85 3.35 14.29
N SER A 80 -10.52 4.02 13.18
CA SER A 80 -9.15 4.05 12.66
C SER A 80 -8.73 5.41 12.14
N THR A 81 -7.47 5.74 12.44
CA THR A 81 -6.76 6.89 11.86
C THR A 81 -5.46 6.41 11.22
N LEU A 82 -4.98 7.14 10.22
CA LEU A 82 -3.68 6.93 9.62
C LEU A 82 -2.81 8.21 9.74
N VAL A 83 -1.50 8.02 9.69
CA VAL A 83 -0.53 9.11 9.52
C VAL A 83 -0.14 9.19 8.07
N ALA A 84 -0.10 10.40 7.52
CA ALA A 84 0.35 10.67 6.16
C ALA A 84 1.31 11.87 6.15
N TYR A 85 2.19 11.92 5.16
CA TYR A 85 2.99 13.11 4.88
C TYR A 85 2.47 13.79 3.61
N LEU A 86 2.19 15.09 3.71
CA LEU A 86 1.94 15.93 2.55
C LEU A 86 3.20 16.74 2.28
N LEU A 87 3.86 16.47 1.16
CA LEU A 87 5.06 17.19 0.72
C LEU A 87 4.64 18.29 -0.26
N VAL A 88 4.80 19.52 0.15
CA VAL A 88 4.46 20.72 -0.65
C VAL A 88 5.74 21.34 -1.19
N PRO A 89 5.97 21.37 -2.52
CA PRO A 89 7.17 21.98 -3.09
C PRO A 89 7.34 23.44 -2.67
N GLY A 90 8.56 23.82 -2.26
CA GLY A 90 8.87 25.18 -1.80
C GLY A 90 8.75 26.27 -2.89
N ASN A 91 8.72 25.89 -4.18
CA ASN A 91 8.57 26.79 -5.31
C ASN A 91 7.14 26.87 -5.87
N LEU A 92 6.14 26.48 -5.10
CA LEU A 92 4.73 26.59 -5.49
C LEU A 92 4.24 28.02 -5.31
N ALA A 93 3.76 28.65 -6.38
CA ALA A 93 3.20 30.00 -6.31
C ALA A 93 1.81 29.97 -5.66
N GLU A 94 1.40 31.09 -5.07
CA GLU A 94 0.06 31.21 -4.48
C GLU A 94 -1.03 30.97 -5.54
N GLY A 95 -1.97 30.06 -5.24
CA GLY A 95 -3.04 29.65 -6.15
C GLY A 95 -2.63 28.72 -7.30
N GLU A 96 -1.35 28.37 -7.41
CA GLU A 96 -0.87 27.41 -8.40
C GLU A 96 -1.42 26.01 -8.08
N LYS A 97 -1.84 25.29 -9.13
CA LYS A 97 -2.29 23.90 -9.02
C LYS A 97 -1.31 22.99 -9.75
N ARG A 98 -0.89 21.92 -9.09
CA ARG A 98 -0.05 20.88 -9.69
C ARG A 98 -0.70 19.52 -9.50
N PRO A 99 -0.36 18.54 -10.35
CA PRO A 99 -0.75 17.16 -10.12
C PRO A 99 -0.24 16.66 -8.76
N ALA A 100 -1.06 15.88 -8.06
CA ALA A 100 -0.66 15.23 -6.82
C ALA A 100 -0.41 13.74 -7.06
N ILE A 101 0.55 13.19 -6.33
CA ILE A 101 0.88 11.75 -6.33
C ILE A 101 0.57 11.20 -4.96
N VAL A 102 -0.19 10.09 -4.92
CA VAL A 102 -0.37 9.30 -3.71
C VAL A 102 0.64 8.17 -3.74
N ALA A 103 1.58 8.18 -2.80
CA ALA A 103 2.59 7.13 -2.66
C ALA A 103 2.30 6.28 -1.42
N SER A 104 2.28 4.96 -1.61
CA SER A 104 2.12 3.99 -0.54
C SER A 104 3.42 3.22 -0.37
N HIS A 105 3.92 3.11 0.87
CA HIS A 105 5.12 2.33 1.13
C HIS A 105 4.86 0.83 1.06
N GLY A 106 5.90 0.07 0.70
CA GLY A 106 5.92 -1.38 0.77
C GLY A 106 6.15 -1.90 2.19
N HIS A 107 6.47 -3.19 2.31
CA HIS A 107 6.81 -3.81 3.60
C HIS A 107 8.27 -3.47 3.97
N VAL A 108 8.46 -2.29 4.56
CA VAL A 108 9.76 -1.78 5.06
C VAL A 108 9.62 -1.31 6.50
N ALA A 109 10.68 -1.51 7.30
CA ALA A 109 10.66 -1.19 8.72
C ALA A 109 10.41 0.31 9.00
N GLN A 110 10.91 1.17 8.13
CA GLN A 110 10.84 2.63 8.25
C GLN A 110 9.54 3.22 7.65
N GLY A 111 8.74 2.40 6.97
CA GLY A 111 7.43 2.80 6.46
C GLY A 111 7.48 4.06 5.59
N ILE A 112 6.68 5.05 5.99
CA ILE A 112 6.50 6.30 5.27
C ILE A 112 7.79 7.15 5.22
N ASP A 113 8.65 7.08 6.24
CA ASP A 113 9.88 7.87 6.30
C ASP A 113 10.84 7.51 5.17
N ALA A 114 10.98 6.22 4.85
CA ALA A 114 11.83 5.75 3.77
C ALA A 114 11.38 6.25 2.40
N ILE A 115 10.05 6.24 2.14
CA ILE A 115 9.50 6.72 0.85
C ILE A 115 9.63 8.24 0.71
N CYS A 116 9.42 8.97 1.80
CA CYS A 116 9.46 10.42 1.81
C CYS A 116 10.89 10.99 1.96
N GLY A 117 11.92 10.14 1.95
CA GLY A 117 13.31 10.58 1.98
C GLY A 117 13.71 11.29 3.28
N VAL A 118 13.13 10.90 4.42
CA VAL A 118 13.46 11.48 5.71
C VAL A 118 14.94 11.21 6.03
N ALA A 119 15.72 12.27 6.25
CA ALA A 119 17.15 12.19 6.49
C ALA A 119 17.48 11.31 7.71
N GLY A 120 18.48 10.45 7.59
CA GLY A 120 18.96 9.57 8.67
C GLY A 120 18.13 8.28 8.85
N VAL A 121 17.13 8.06 8.01
CA VAL A 121 16.39 6.80 7.97
C VAL A 121 17.09 5.88 6.96
N ASP A 122 17.69 4.80 7.47
CA ASP A 122 18.27 3.74 6.64
C ASP A 122 17.12 2.89 6.07
N ASP A 123 17.07 2.73 4.76
CA ASP A 123 16.08 1.89 4.08
C ASP A 123 16.23 0.38 4.38
N GLY A 124 17.18 0.03 5.26
CA GLY A 124 17.43 -1.35 5.72
C GLY A 124 17.92 -2.31 4.63
N ALA A 125 18.04 -1.80 3.41
CA ALA A 125 18.50 -2.57 2.25
C ALA A 125 19.93 -2.21 1.93
N GLY A 126 20.88 -2.31 2.81
CA GLY A 126 22.34 -2.08 2.67
C GLY A 126 22.95 -1.83 1.28
N GLY A 127 22.27 -1.15 0.42
CA GLY A 127 22.67 -0.88 -0.95
C GLY A 127 21.62 -0.05 -1.69
N ARG A 128 22.00 1.16 -1.99
CA ARG A 128 21.42 2.11 -2.92
C ARG A 128 20.53 1.44 -3.99
N ARG A 129 19.23 1.34 -3.74
CA ARG A 129 18.25 1.26 -4.81
C ARG A 129 17.44 2.55 -4.75
N GLY A 130 18.05 3.62 -5.30
CA GLY A 130 17.28 4.79 -5.66
C GLY A 130 16.24 4.37 -6.68
N TYR A 131 15.00 4.53 -6.36
CA TYR A 131 13.94 4.62 -7.36
C TYR A 131 14.09 6.03 -7.97
N GLY A 132 14.93 6.11 -9.02
CA GLY A 132 15.03 7.28 -9.87
C GLY A 132 14.07 7.16 -11.03
#